data_efa82f21fe8e7745415e552a7153b0d1
#
_entry.id   efa82f21fe8e7745415e552a7153b0d1
#
_cell.length_a   1.000
_cell.length_b   1.000
_cell.length_c   1.000
_cell.angle_alpha   90.00
_cell.angle_beta   90.00
_cell.angle_gamma   90.00
#
_symmetry.space_group_name_H-M   'P 1'
#
loop_
_entity.id
_entity.type
_entity.pdbx_description
1 polymer ?
#
loop_
_entity_poly.entity_id
_entity_poly.type
_entity_poly.pdbx_seq_one_letter_code
_entity_poly.pdbx_strand_id
1 'polypeptide(L)'
;MDAFFASAEQASKPSLRGKPVVVGGLGPRGVVATASYEARVFGVNSAMPMAQARRLAPNAAYLVPRFGFYRLISEQVMGLLRALSPLVEPLSLDEAFVDLEAGGAAWDAESAQLTGARLRADIRAVTGLTGSVGLAASKMIAKIASERAKPDGLVMIEPGTERTLLGPLSVRTLPGVGPATGDHLRRAGITTVDEIAEAGEDELVRLVGKAHGHALYAMALAHDERPVVAERETKSVSVEDTYDVDIHDRIRVGLEVQRLADRCVRRLRAAGLSGRTIVLKVRRYDFSTLTRSETLRGPTDDPGVVREAAARLLDSVDTTGGVRLLGVGVSGLADYTQEDLFAQAAGEPDLLDEEHAEEEQGEEPAAPVERRWPAGHDVRHAGFGHGWVQGSGLGRVTVRFETPEDVGPGRVRTFRTDDPELEPAEPLPLVTREAGGLVGLPVPLAAPGFGVPPGEPSALVEPSPGVPETGPLPLDASRSDLTPTAPTDPDVPPAASTSPETRRPGYDPGPSDDQGIEPDQVSSEPASLPKSWSGRDGGGATSRP
;
A
#
# COMPACT_ATOMS: atom_id res chain seq x y z
N MET A 1 -9.97 -0.57 7.88
CA MET A 1 -9.76 -0.30 9.32
C MET A 1 -9.37 1.14 9.53
N ASP A 2 -9.74 1.72 10.67
CA ASP A 2 -9.58 3.16 10.92
C ASP A 2 -8.19 3.51 11.44
N ALA A 3 -7.45 4.35 10.72
CA ALA A 3 -6.07 4.75 11.04
C ALA A 3 -5.19 3.55 11.48
N PHE A 4 -5.25 2.46 10.76
CA PHE A 4 -4.92 1.10 11.16
C PHE A 4 -3.61 0.97 11.96
N PHE A 5 -2.45 1.34 11.39
CA PHE A 5 -1.18 1.17 12.10
C PHE A 5 -1.15 1.97 13.41
N ALA A 6 -1.63 3.21 13.38
CA ALA A 6 -1.66 4.03 14.58
C ALA A 6 -2.63 3.50 15.64
N SER A 7 -3.80 3.00 15.23
CA SER A 7 -4.79 2.38 16.14
C SER A 7 -4.26 1.09 16.75
N ALA A 8 -3.57 0.25 15.96
CA ALA A 8 -2.90 -0.96 16.47
C ALA A 8 -1.82 -0.62 17.52
N GLU A 9 -1.05 0.46 17.28
CA GLU A 9 -0.06 0.94 18.25
C GLU A 9 -0.72 1.48 19.53
N GLN A 10 -1.80 2.24 19.42
CA GLN A 10 -2.55 2.73 20.58
C GLN A 10 -3.20 1.58 21.37
N ALA A 11 -3.73 0.57 20.68
CA ALA A 11 -4.35 -0.58 21.33
C ALA A 11 -3.34 -1.43 22.10
N SER A 12 -2.14 -1.66 21.49
CA SER A 12 -1.09 -2.47 22.11
C SER A 12 -0.33 -1.74 23.23
N LYS A 13 -0.45 -0.41 23.33
CA LYS A 13 0.30 0.43 24.26
C LYS A 13 -0.63 1.35 25.05
N PRO A 14 -1.10 0.93 26.24
CA PRO A 14 -2.05 1.70 27.06
C PRO A 14 -1.66 3.15 27.27
N SER A 15 -0.37 3.44 27.42
CA SER A 15 0.14 4.80 27.58
C SER A 15 -0.08 5.70 26.36
N LEU A 16 -0.40 5.14 25.18
CA LEU A 16 -0.65 5.87 23.92
C LEU A 16 -2.13 6.01 23.60
N ARG A 17 -3.03 5.35 24.32
CA ARG A 17 -4.49 5.44 24.10
C ARG A 17 -4.94 6.90 24.23
N GLY A 18 -5.68 7.38 23.23
CA GLY A 18 -6.18 8.76 23.17
C GLY A 18 -5.11 9.83 22.99
N LYS A 19 -3.87 9.45 22.64
CA LYS A 19 -2.79 10.40 22.37
C LYS A 19 -2.44 10.42 20.89
N PRO A 20 -1.88 11.53 20.38
CA PRO A 20 -1.43 11.59 19.01
C PRO A 20 -0.28 10.61 18.76
N VAL A 21 -0.48 9.69 17.79
CA VAL A 21 0.49 8.68 17.35
C VAL A 21 0.70 8.82 15.85
N VAL A 22 1.96 8.79 15.43
CA VAL A 22 2.39 8.85 14.03
C VAL A 22 3.31 7.66 13.77
N VAL A 23 2.91 6.80 12.85
CA VAL A 23 3.69 5.64 12.42
C VAL A 23 4.30 5.92 11.05
N GLY A 24 5.59 5.63 10.87
CA GLY A 24 6.26 5.82 9.58
C GLY A 24 7.77 5.75 9.66
N GLY A 25 8.43 6.10 8.57
CA GLY A 25 9.89 6.20 8.52
C GLY A 25 10.40 7.37 9.35
N LEU A 26 11.25 7.12 10.34
CA LEU A 26 11.74 8.16 11.25
C LEU A 26 13.01 8.86 10.76
N GLY A 27 13.63 8.37 9.69
CA GLY A 27 14.82 8.96 9.07
C GLY A 27 14.56 10.33 8.42
N PRO A 28 15.61 11.03 7.96
CA PRO A 28 15.52 12.39 7.41
C PRO A 28 14.56 12.52 6.22
N ARG A 29 14.41 11.46 5.44
CA ARG A 29 13.52 11.35 4.27
C ARG A 29 12.28 10.50 4.52
N GLY A 30 12.04 10.17 5.79
CA GLY A 30 10.88 9.39 6.20
C GLY A 30 9.57 10.11 5.91
N VAL A 31 8.53 9.32 5.68
CA VAL A 31 7.16 9.80 5.48
C VAL A 31 6.22 9.15 6.48
N VAL A 32 5.14 9.83 6.78
CA VAL A 32 4.04 9.31 7.59
C VAL A 32 3.34 8.21 6.81
N ALA A 33 3.32 6.99 7.35
CA ALA A 33 2.49 5.91 6.84
C ALA A 33 1.04 6.08 7.33
N THR A 34 0.87 6.25 8.65
CA THR A 34 -0.45 6.45 9.25
C THR A 34 -0.35 7.42 10.43
N ALA A 35 -1.33 8.32 10.55
CA ALA A 35 -1.51 9.20 11.69
C ALA A 35 -2.82 8.86 12.40
N SER A 36 -2.82 8.75 13.73
CA SER A 36 -4.04 8.60 14.53
C SER A 36 -4.96 9.80 14.39
N TYR A 37 -6.23 9.65 14.71
CA TYR A 37 -7.18 10.77 14.63
C TYR A 37 -6.76 11.93 15.52
N GLU A 38 -6.19 11.66 16.68
CA GLU A 38 -5.64 12.68 17.57
C GLU A 38 -4.45 13.42 16.93
N ALA A 39 -3.63 12.75 16.12
CA ALA A 39 -2.55 13.41 15.38
C ALA A 39 -3.07 14.21 14.18
N ARG A 40 -4.17 13.77 13.55
CA ARG A 40 -4.81 14.49 12.43
C ARG A 40 -5.40 15.85 12.86
N VAL A 41 -5.80 16.01 14.11
CA VAL A 41 -6.25 17.31 14.65
C VAL A 41 -5.17 18.38 14.52
N PHE A 42 -3.89 18.00 14.56
CA PHE A 42 -2.76 18.89 14.34
C PHE A 42 -2.38 19.05 12.85
N GLY A 43 -3.19 18.50 11.92
CA GLY A 43 -2.92 18.58 10.49
C GLY A 43 -1.94 17.51 9.97
N VAL A 44 -1.57 16.49 10.77
CA VAL A 44 -0.70 15.39 10.32
C VAL A 44 -1.49 14.40 9.50
N ASN A 45 -1.01 14.08 8.27
CA ASN A 45 -1.67 13.17 7.35
C ASN A 45 -0.68 12.16 6.76
N SER A 46 -1.20 11.04 6.24
CA SER A 46 -0.41 10.05 5.49
C SER A 46 0.30 10.70 4.30
N ALA A 47 1.45 10.15 3.93
CA ALA A 47 2.38 10.64 2.92
C ALA A 47 3.08 11.99 3.23
N MET A 48 2.75 12.64 4.35
CA MET A 48 3.45 13.86 4.78
C MET A 48 4.91 13.54 5.16
N PRO A 49 5.89 14.42 4.82
CA PRO A 49 7.25 14.27 5.32
C PRO A 49 7.29 14.22 6.86
N MET A 50 8.03 13.26 7.41
CA MET A 50 8.12 13.07 8.88
C MET A 50 8.63 14.31 9.61
N ALA A 51 9.55 15.06 8.99
CA ALA A 51 10.04 16.32 9.53
C ALA A 51 8.94 17.39 9.65
N GLN A 52 7.98 17.41 8.72
CA GLN A 52 6.81 18.30 8.79
C GLN A 52 5.85 17.84 9.88
N ALA A 53 5.56 16.55 9.96
CA ALA A 53 4.71 15.99 11.02
C ALA A 53 5.24 16.33 12.42
N ARG A 54 6.56 16.23 12.63
CA ARG A 54 7.20 16.60 13.91
C ARG A 54 7.04 18.08 14.26
N ARG A 55 6.99 18.96 13.27
CA ARG A 55 6.73 20.41 13.52
C ARG A 55 5.27 20.66 13.88
N LEU A 56 4.33 19.94 13.25
CA LEU A 56 2.89 20.11 13.51
C LEU A 56 2.45 19.50 14.84
N ALA A 57 2.98 18.32 15.19
CA ALA A 57 2.63 17.59 16.41
C ALA A 57 3.88 17.20 17.22
N PRO A 58 4.63 18.14 17.80
CA PRO A 58 5.91 17.86 18.46
C PRO A 58 5.80 16.90 19.65
N ASN A 59 4.62 16.80 20.26
CA ASN A 59 4.34 15.94 21.42
C ASN A 59 3.69 14.61 21.03
N ALA A 60 3.58 14.27 19.74
CA ALA A 60 3.09 12.99 19.30
C ALA A 60 4.13 11.87 19.51
N ALA A 61 3.66 10.64 19.69
CA ALA A 61 4.52 9.47 19.65
C ALA A 61 4.86 9.13 18.19
N TYR A 62 6.16 9.04 17.89
CA TYR A 62 6.68 8.73 16.56
C TYR A 62 7.27 7.32 16.57
N LEU A 63 6.63 6.38 15.85
CA LEU A 63 6.93 4.95 15.92
C LEU A 63 7.31 4.39 14.55
N VAL A 64 8.21 3.41 14.56
CA VAL A 64 8.57 2.62 13.37
C VAL A 64 7.47 1.57 13.13
N PRO A 65 7.06 1.30 11.86
CA PRO A 65 6.05 0.31 11.56
C PRO A 65 6.46 -1.11 11.98
N ARG A 66 5.55 -1.85 12.63
CA ARG A 66 5.68 -3.27 12.99
C ARG A 66 4.86 -4.13 12.03
N PHE A 67 5.32 -4.29 10.78
CA PHE A 67 4.53 -4.95 9.72
C PHE A 67 4.11 -6.39 10.05
N GLY A 68 4.93 -7.16 10.76
CA GLY A 68 4.56 -8.50 11.25
C GLY A 68 3.31 -8.46 12.12
N PHE A 69 3.29 -7.56 13.10
CA PHE A 69 2.13 -7.36 13.98
C PHE A 69 0.87 -6.92 13.21
N TYR A 70 1.01 -6.00 12.26
CA TYR A 70 -0.13 -5.54 11.45
C TYR A 70 -0.69 -6.66 10.56
N ARG A 71 0.16 -7.55 10.04
CA ARG A 71 -0.29 -8.72 9.27
C ARG A 71 -1.13 -9.67 10.13
N LEU A 72 -0.70 -9.97 11.36
CA LEU A 72 -1.46 -10.83 12.27
C LEU A 72 -2.87 -10.29 12.53
N ILE A 73 -3.01 -8.98 12.74
CA ILE A 73 -4.32 -8.34 12.91
C ILE A 73 -5.13 -8.37 11.60
N SER A 74 -4.48 -8.06 10.47
CA SER A 74 -5.08 -8.10 9.15
C SER A 74 -5.66 -9.48 8.82
N GLU A 75 -4.93 -10.56 9.11
CA GLU A 75 -5.38 -11.93 8.87
C GLU A 75 -6.65 -12.28 9.66
N GLN A 76 -6.77 -11.79 10.90
CA GLN A 76 -7.99 -11.97 11.69
C GLN A 76 -9.19 -11.29 11.01
N VAL A 77 -9.01 -10.06 10.54
CA VAL A 77 -10.07 -9.33 9.83
C VAL A 77 -10.40 -9.98 8.50
N MET A 78 -9.40 -10.36 7.70
CA MET A 78 -9.62 -11.06 6.44
C MET A 78 -10.34 -12.41 6.64
N GLY A 79 -10.09 -13.09 7.77
CA GLY A 79 -10.84 -14.29 8.19
C GLY A 79 -12.33 -14.02 8.38
N LEU A 80 -12.70 -12.91 9.05
CA LEU A 80 -14.10 -12.49 9.19
C LEU A 80 -14.75 -12.19 7.84
N LEU A 81 -14.02 -11.52 6.93
CA LEU A 81 -14.53 -11.20 5.60
C LEU A 81 -14.76 -12.47 4.75
N ARG A 82 -13.83 -13.43 4.78
CA ARG A 82 -13.98 -14.71 4.07
C ARG A 82 -15.12 -15.57 4.64
N ALA A 83 -15.51 -15.37 5.90
CA ALA A 83 -16.68 -16.02 6.46
C ALA A 83 -18.01 -15.45 5.93
N LEU A 84 -17.99 -14.22 5.37
CA LEU A 84 -19.16 -13.58 4.76
C LEU A 84 -19.33 -13.95 3.28
N SER A 85 -18.22 -14.14 2.56
CA SER A 85 -18.26 -14.39 1.13
C SER A 85 -16.97 -15.09 0.64
N PRO A 86 -17.08 -15.98 -0.36
CA PRO A 86 -15.91 -16.49 -1.06
C PRO A 86 -15.20 -15.42 -1.91
N LEU A 87 -15.91 -14.34 -2.27
CA LEU A 87 -15.35 -13.24 -3.04
C LEU A 87 -14.94 -12.09 -2.12
N VAL A 88 -13.71 -12.16 -1.65
CA VAL A 88 -13.03 -11.10 -0.87
C VAL A 88 -11.81 -10.65 -1.66
N GLU A 89 -11.74 -9.36 -2.01
CA GLU A 89 -10.63 -8.76 -2.73
C GLU A 89 -9.83 -7.83 -1.80
N PRO A 90 -8.71 -8.29 -1.20
CA PRO A 90 -7.83 -7.44 -0.42
C PRO A 90 -7.18 -6.35 -1.28
N LEU A 91 -7.18 -5.12 -0.80
CA LEU A 91 -6.49 -3.98 -1.43
C LEU A 91 -5.20 -3.63 -0.69
N SER A 92 -5.20 -3.82 0.62
CA SER A 92 -4.07 -3.57 1.53
C SER A 92 -4.22 -4.45 2.77
N LEU A 93 -3.39 -4.23 3.79
CA LEU A 93 -3.53 -4.91 5.09
C LEU A 93 -4.83 -4.52 5.83
N ASP A 94 -5.47 -3.41 5.47
CA ASP A 94 -6.60 -2.83 6.20
C ASP A 94 -7.81 -2.47 5.34
N GLU A 95 -7.76 -2.78 4.05
CA GLU A 95 -8.87 -2.52 3.13
C GLU A 95 -9.14 -3.75 2.25
N ALA A 96 -10.42 -4.08 2.08
CA ALA A 96 -10.87 -5.12 1.15
C ALA A 96 -12.26 -4.80 0.61
N PHE A 97 -12.57 -5.32 -0.57
CA PHE A 97 -13.94 -5.45 -1.05
C PHE A 97 -14.48 -6.86 -0.74
N VAL A 98 -15.78 -6.93 -0.48
CA VAL A 98 -16.50 -8.18 -0.25
C VAL A 98 -17.77 -8.15 -1.07
N ASP A 99 -18.04 -9.20 -1.83
CA ASP A 99 -19.30 -9.40 -2.52
C ASP A 99 -20.26 -10.14 -1.60
N LEU A 100 -21.22 -9.41 -1.02
CA LEU A 100 -22.17 -9.98 -0.06
C LEU A 100 -23.21 -10.88 -0.71
N GLU A 101 -23.57 -10.64 -1.97
CA GLU A 101 -24.51 -11.45 -2.73
C GLU A 101 -23.90 -12.83 -3.02
N ALA A 102 -22.65 -12.87 -3.50
CA ALA A 102 -21.93 -14.13 -3.76
C ALA A 102 -21.79 -15.01 -2.50
N GLY A 103 -21.75 -14.40 -1.31
CA GLY A 103 -21.71 -15.11 -0.04
C GLY A 103 -23.09 -15.47 0.52
N GLY A 104 -24.17 -15.00 -0.09
CA GLY A 104 -25.52 -15.11 0.49
C GLY A 104 -25.66 -14.39 1.82
N ALA A 105 -24.76 -13.45 2.12
CA ALA A 105 -24.73 -12.71 3.38
C ALA A 105 -25.71 -11.52 3.41
N ALA A 106 -26.18 -11.09 2.22
CA ALA A 106 -27.22 -10.08 2.08
C ALA A 106 -27.93 -10.24 0.73
N TRP A 107 -29.22 -9.92 0.69
CA TRP A 107 -30.06 -9.97 -0.52
C TRP A 107 -30.88 -8.68 -0.75
N ASP A 108 -30.86 -7.77 0.22
CA ASP A 108 -31.48 -6.45 0.15
C ASP A 108 -30.71 -5.42 0.98
N ALA A 109 -31.17 -4.19 0.97
CA ALA A 109 -30.55 -3.08 1.66
C ALA A 109 -30.53 -3.27 3.19
N GLU A 110 -31.59 -3.79 3.77
CA GLU A 110 -31.72 -4.00 5.22
C GLU A 110 -30.76 -5.09 5.69
N SER A 111 -30.75 -6.25 5.03
CA SER A 111 -29.83 -7.35 5.36
C SER A 111 -28.35 -6.95 5.16
N ALA A 112 -28.05 -6.14 4.14
CA ALA A 112 -26.71 -5.61 3.93
C ALA A 112 -26.27 -4.69 5.09
N GLN A 113 -27.15 -3.79 5.54
CA GLN A 113 -26.86 -2.92 6.69
C GLN A 113 -26.64 -3.72 7.98
N LEU A 114 -27.48 -4.72 8.26
CA LEU A 114 -27.32 -5.59 9.42
C LEU A 114 -26.00 -6.37 9.37
N THR A 115 -25.65 -6.91 8.21
CA THR A 115 -24.38 -7.61 7.97
C THR A 115 -23.18 -6.68 8.19
N GLY A 116 -23.22 -5.47 7.63
CA GLY A 116 -22.17 -4.47 7.83
C GLY A 116 -22.01 -4.03 9.29
N ALA A 117 -23.11 -3.83 10.01
CA ALA A 117 -23.11 -3.49 11.43
C ALA A 117 -22.52 -4.63 12.27
N ARG A 118 -22.90 -5.88 11.98
CA ARG A 118 -22.35 -7.06 12.63
C ARG A 118 -20.85 -7.21 12.37
N LEU A 119 -20.42 -7.10 11.13
CA LEU A 119 -19.00 -7.16 10.78
C LEU A 119 -18.17 -6.16 11.58
N ARG A 120 -18.63 -4.92 11.74
CA ARG A 120 -17.93 -3.91 12.55
C ARG A 120 -17.83 -4.32 14.02
N ALA A 121 -18.90 -4.89 14.58
CA ALA A 121 -18.90 -5.41 15.95
C ALA A 121 -17.93 -6.60 16.09
N ASP A 122 -17.90 -7.52 15.13
CA ASP A 122 -17.02 -8.68 15.11
C ASP A 122 -15.54 -8.28 14.98
N ILE A 123 -15.22 -7.30 14.11
CA ILE A 123 -13.87 -6.73 14.01
C ILE A 123 -13.43 -6.18 15.37
N ARG A 124 -14.28 -5.39 16.02
CA ARG A 124 -13.97 -4.84 17.34
C ARG A 124 -13.81 -5.93 18.41
N ALA A 125 -14.64 -6.94 18.40
CA ALA A 125 -14.56 -8.04 19.36
C ALA A 125 -13.29 -8.89 19.21
N VAL A 126 -12.84 -9.11 17.96
CA VAL A 126 -11.67 -9.97 17.67
C VAL A 126 -10.35 -9.19 17.79
N THR A 127 -10.32 -7.93 17.38
CA THR A 127 -9.08 -7.14 17.29
C THR A 127 -8.98 -6.01 18.30
N GLY A 128 -10.08 -5.62 18.95
CA GLY A 128 -10.15 -4.39 19.76
C GLY A 128 -10.11 -3.09 18.95
N LEU A 129 -10.06 -3.16 17.60
CA LEU A 129 -9.96 -2.01 16.71
C LEU A 129 -11.28 -1.69 16.03
N THR A 130 -11.39 -0.47 15.46
CA THR A 130 -12.56 -0.05 14.71
C THR A 130 -12.38 -0.23 13.21
N GLY A 131 -13.49 -0.49 12.53
CA GLY A 131 -13.56 -0.53 11.07
C GLY A 131 -14.74 0.27 10.56
N SER A 132 -14.56 0.96 9.44
CA SER A 132 -15.61 1.67 8.72
C SER A 132 -16.05 0.89 7.49
N VAL A 133 -17.36 0.75 7.29
CA VAL A 133 -17.95 -0.03 6.21
C VAL A 133 -18.74 0.86 5.27
N GLY A 134 -18.49 0.72 3.97
CA GLY A 134 -19.30 1.31 2.91
C GLY A 134 -20.03 0.22 2.13
N LEU A 135 -21.33 0.37 1.96
CA LEU A 135 -22.20 -0.54 1.23
C LEU A 135 -22.74 0.17 -0.03
N ALA A 136 -22.63 -0.46 -1.18
CA ALA A 136 -23.13 0.07 -2.45
C ALA A 136 -23.17 -1.02 -3.53
N ALA A 137 -23.79 -0.71 -4.67
CA ALA A 137 -23.89 -1.62 -5.79
C ALA A 137 -22.59 -1.79 -6.60
N SER A 138 -21.56 -0.93 -6.38
CA SER A 138 -20.28 -1.01 -7.07
C SER A 138 -19.10 -0.77 -6.15
N LYS A 139 -17.92 -1.30 -6.52
CA LYS A 139 -16.67 -1.15 -5.74
C LYS A 139 -16.27 0.31 -5.54
N MET A 140 -16.43 1.13 -6.56
CA MET A 140 -16.07 2.55 -6.48
C MET A 140 -16.95 3.28 -5.46
N ILE A 141 -18.26 3.09 -5.53
CA ILE A 141 -19.19 3.76 -4.63
C ILE A 141 -19.05 3.22 -3.20
N ALA A 142 -18.88 1.90 -3.03
CA ALA A 142 -18.62 1.30 -1.71
C ALA A 142 -17.34 1.87 -1.06
N LYS A 143 -16.27 2.08 -1.85
CA LYS A 143 -15.03 2.71 -1.33
C LYS A 143 -15.27 4.16 -0.89
N ILE A 144 -15.99 4.95 -1.68
CA ILE A 144 -16.35 6.34 -1.33
C ILE A 144 -17.24 6.37 -0.08
N ALA A 145 -18.21 5.45 0.01
CA ALA A 145 -19.08 5.31 1.18
C ALA A 145 -18.27 4.96 2.44
N SER A 146 -17.29 4.04 2.34
CA SER A 146 -16.45 3.67 3.49
C SER A 146 -15.58 4.84 3.96
N GLU A 147 -15.03 5.67 3.06
CA GLU A 147 -14.28 6.89 3.44
C GLU A 147 -15.17 7.89 4.17
N ARG A 148 -16.44 8.04 3.74
CA ARG A 148 -17.41 8.91 4.42
C ARG A 148 -17.87 8.36 5.77
N ALA A 149 -17.79 7.05 5.94
CA ALA A 149 -18.12 6.37 7.20
C ALA A 149 -17.03 6.52 8.27
N LYS A 150 -15.82 6.94 7.94
CA LYS A 150 -14.69 7.06 8.88
C LYS A 150 -14.87 8.23 9.85
N PRO A 151 -14.55 8.08 11.12
CA PRO A 151 -14.17 6.84 11.81
C PRO A 151 -15.38 6.04 12.30
N ASP A 152 -15.20 4.73 12.43
CA ASP A 152 -16.11 3.80 13.11
C ASP A 152 -17.58 3.91 12.67
N GLY A 153 -17.80 4.09 11.37
CA GLY A 153 -19.11 4.29 10.80
C GLY A 153 -19.52 3.19 9.83
N LEU A 154 -20.79 3.27 9.41
CA LEU A 154 -21.37 2.50 8.34
C LEU A 154 -22.20 3.43 7.46
N VAL A 155 -21.92 3.46 6.18
CA VAL A 155 -22.67 4.24 5.19
C VAL A 155 -23.10 3.32 4.06
N MET A 156 -24.40 3.33 3.76
CA MET A 156 -24.96 2.66 2.60
C MET A 156 -25.43 3.70 1.57
N ILE A 157 -25.14 3.43 0.32
CA ILE A 157 -25.60 4.21 -0.83
C ILE A 157 -26.60 3.36 -1.58
N GLU A 158 -27.84 3.83 -1.63
CA GLU A 158 -28.91 3.11 -2.33
C GLU A 158 -28.70 3.14 -3.84
N PRO A 159 -28.96 2.01 -4.53
CA PRO A 159 -28.89 1.95 -5.98
C PRO A 159 -29.76 3.02 -6.63
N GLY A 160 -29.22 3.72 -7.64
CA GLY A 160 -29.87 4.82 -8.35
C GLY A 160 -29.64 6.21 -7.75
N THR A 161 -28.99 6.32 -6.55
CA THR A 161 -28.67 7.59 -5.92
C THR A 161 -27.19 8.02 -6.08
N GLU A 162 -26.38 7.17 -6.75
CA GLU A 162 -24.94 7.34 -6.85
C GLU A 162 -24.54 8.67 -7.50
N ARG A 163 -25.24 9.07 -8.60
CA ARG A 163 -24.97 10.32 -9.28
C ARG A 163 -25.26 11.54 -8.41
N THR A 164 -26.37 11.50 -7.67
CA THR A 164 -26.72 12.57 -6.72
C THR A 164 -25.68 12.70 -5.62
N LEU A 165 -25.12 11.58 -5.17
CA LEU A 165 -24.03 11.57 -4.19
C LEU A 165 -22.74 12.13 -4.77
N LEU A 166 -22.33 11.66 -5.97
CA LEU A 166 -21.02 11.96 -6.57
C LEU A 166 -20.93 13.40 -7.06
N GLY A 167 -21.99 13.90 -7.73
CA GLY A 167 -22.00 15.14 -8.47
C GLY A 167 -21.32 16.31 -7.76
N PRO A 168 -21.73 16.68 -6.54
CA PRO A 168 -21.18 17.82 -5.82
C PRO A 168 -19.80 17.57 -5.20
N LEU A 169 -19.28 16.34 -5.26
CA LEU A 169 -17.99 16.01 -4.67
C LEU A 169 -16.83 16.53 -5.51
N SER A 170 -15.72 16.85 -4.84
CA SER A 170 -14.47 17.20 -5.53
C SER A 170 -14.02 16.08 -6.47
N VAL A 171 -13.48 16.43 -7.64
CA VAL A 171 -12.84 15.50 -8.59
C VAL A 171 -11.83 14.56 -7.91
N ARG A 172 -11.21 15.00 -6.83
CA ARG A 172 -10.22 14.23 -6.06
C ARG A 172 -10.82 13.05 -5.28
N THR A 173 -12.14 12.98 -5.17
CA THR A 173 -12.86 11.83 -4.58
C THR A 173 -12.80 10.61 -5.50
N LEU A 174 -12.67 10.82 -6.82
CA LEU A 174 -12.61 9.73 -7.77
C LEU A 174 -11.25 8.99 -7.68
N PRO A 175 -11.26 7.65 -7.67
CA PRO A 175 -10.05 6.85 -7.72
C PRO A 175 -9.15 7.23 -8.90
N GLY A 176 -7.85 7.38 -8.65
CA GLY A 176 -6.89 7.77 -9.70
C GLY A 176 -6.73 9.29 -9.88
N VAL A 177 -7.56 10.13 -9.26
CA VAL A 177 -7.38 11.58 -9.27
C VAL A 177 -6.51 12.02 -8.09
N GLY A 178 -5.20 11.92 -8.27
CA GLY A 178 -4.23 12.45 -7.32
C GLY A 178 -4.07 13.99 -7.41
N PRO A 179 -3.15 14.57 -6.59
CA PRO A 179 -2.90 16.02 -6.61
C PRO A 179 -2.59 16.58 -8.01
N ALA A 180 -1.71 15.92 -8.78
CA ALA A 180 -1.31 16.38 -10.11
C ALA A 180 -2.48 16.39 -11.10
N THR A 181 -3.27 15.31 -11.16
CA THR A 181 -4.45 15.23 -12.02
C THR A 181 -5.52 16.22 -11.56
N GLY A 182 -5.78 16.32 -10.25
CA GLY A 182 -6.73 17.28 -9.71
C GLY A 182 -6.33 18.74 -9.98
N ASP A 183 -5.04 19.07 -9.92
CA ASP A 183 -4.55 20.41 -10.27
C ASP A 183 -4.63 20.69 -11.78
N HIS A 184 -4.49 19.65 -12.60
CA HIS A 184 -4.63 19.76 -14.06
C HIS A 184 -6.10 20.01 -14.43
N LEU A 185 -7.05 19.26 -13.89
CA LEU A 185 -8.48 19.45 -14.07
C LEU A 185 -8.93 20.83 -13.56
N ARG A 186 -8.47 21.25 -12.39
CA ARG A 186 -8.78 22.58 -11.82
C ARG A 186 -8.32 23.74 -12.73
N ARG A 187 -7.17 23.63 -13.38
CA ARG A 187 -6.70 24.61 -14.37
C ARG A 187 -7.58 24.68 -15.60
N ALA A 188 -8.29 23.59 -15.92
CA ALA A 188 -9.30 23.55 -16.97
C ALA A 188 -10.70 23.98 -16.48
N GLY A 189 -10.84 24.42 -15.22
CA GLY A 189 -12.10 24.84 -14.63
C GLY A 189 -12.95 23.69 -14.08
N ILE A 190 -12.41 22.46 -14.02
CA ILE A 190 -13.13 21.26 -13.56
C ILE A 190 -12.72 20.95 -12.12
N THR A 191 -13.65 21.08 -11.17
CA THR A 191 -13.41 20.95 -9.73
C THR A 191 -14.30 19.90 -9.07
N THR A 192 -15.49 19.65 -9.63
CA THR A 192 -16.47 18.69 -9.14
C THR A 192 -16.68 17.54 -10.11
N VAL A 193 -17.31 16.47 -9.62
CA VAL A 193 -17.62 15.30 -10.45
C VAL A 193 -18.69 15.62 -11.50
N ASP A 194 -19.65 16.51 -11.19
CA ASP A 194 -20.63 16.97 -12.19
C ASP A 194 -19.96 17.71 -13.33
N GLU A 195 -19.00 18.60 -13.03
CA GLU A 195 -18.23 19.31 -14.06
C GLU A 195 -17.39 18.35 -14.94
N ILE A 196 -16.93 17.19 -14.41
CA ILE A 196 -16.33 16.12 -15.24
C ILE A 196 -17.35 15.57 -16.24
N ALA A 197 -18.56 15.25 -15.78
CA ALA A 197 -19.61 14.71 -16.63
C ALA A 197 -20.06 15.72 -17.69
N GLU A 198 -20.17 17.02 -17.31
CA GLU A 198 -20.54 18.13 -18.20
C GLU A 198 -19.46 18.42 -19.26
N ALA A 199 -18.18 18.30 -18.92
CA ALA A 199 -17.07 18.49 -19.85
C ALA A 199 -17.09 17.46 -21.00
N GLY A 200 -17.63 16.28 -20.76
CA GLY A 200 -17.74 15.21 -21.73
C GLY A 200 -16.44 14.42 -21.94
N GLU A 201 -16.57 13.29 -22.57
CA GLU A 201 -15.49 12.31 -22.72
C GLU A 201 -14.33 12.83 -23.57
N ASP A 202 -14.64 13.47 -24.71
CA ASP A 202 -13.64 13.98 -25.66
C ASP A 202 -12.73 15.03 -25.01
N GLU A 203 -13.30 15.93 -24.22
CA GLU A 203 -12.53 16.95 -23.50
C GLU A 203 -11.61 16.31 -22.45
N LEU A 204 -12.11 15.32 -21.71
CA LEU A 204 -11.29 14.62 -20.73
C LEU A 204 -10.16 13.82 -21.40
N VAL A 205 -10.41 13.18 -22.53
CA VAL A 205 -9.38 12.50 -23.32
C VAL A 205 -8.29 13.48 -23.76
N ARG A 206 -8.68 14.69 -24.18
CA ARG A 206 -7.75 15.75 -24.56
C ARG A 206 -6.90 16.23 -23.37
N LEU A 207 -7.50 16.36 -22.20
CA LEU A 207 -6.84 16.88 -21.00
C LEU A 207 -5.88 15.87 -20.36
N VAL A 208 -6.31 14.62 -20.16
CA VAL A 208 -5.59 13.62 -19.34
C VAL A 208 -5.17 12.36 -20.11
N GLY A 209 -5.40 12.34 -21.42
CA GLY A 209 -5.08 11.21 -22.30
C GLY A 209 -6.18 10.17 -22.37
N LYS A 210 -6.15 9.35 -23.44
CA LYS A 210 -7.25 8.46 -23.84
C LYS A 210 -7.73 7.53 -22.72
N ALA A 211 -6.84 6.71 -22.18
CA ALA A 211 -7.24 5.70 -21.19
C ALA A 211 -7.77 6.33 -19.89
N HIS A 212 -7.15 7.42 -19.43
CA HIS A 212 -7.54 8.08 -18.20
C HIS A 212 -8.79 8.93 -18.38
N GLY A 213 -8.97 9.60 -19.53
CA GLY A 213 -10.16 10.38 -19.86
C GLY A 213 -11.41 9.52 -19.91
N HIS A 214 -11.39 8.39 -20.63
CA HIS A 214 -12.50 7.43 -20.65
C HIS A 214 -12.86 6.93 -19.24
N ALA A 215 -11.83 6.56 -18.45
CA ALA A 215 -12.05 6.08 -17.09
C ALA A 215 -12.68 7.15 -16.18
N LEU A 216 -12.22 8.38 -16.25
CA LEU A 216 -12.78 9.49 -15.47
C LEU A 216 -14.22 9.79 -15.85
N TYR A 217 -14.53 9.79 -17.13
CA TYR A 217 -15.90 10.02 -17.63
C TYR A 217 -16.86 8.92 -17.13
N ALA A 218 -16.48 7.66 -17.29
CA ALA A 218 -17.27 6.53 -16.79
C ALA A 218 -17.50 6.63 -15.27
N MET A 219 -16.43 6.91 -14.50
CA MET A 219 -16.54 7.10 -13.04
C MET A 219 -17.43 8.29 -12.67
N ALA A 220 -17.37 9.39 -13.41
CA ALA A 220 -18.23 10.54 -13.16
C ALA A 220 -19.70 10.24 -13.44
N LEU A 221 -20.00 9.30 -14.32
CA LEU A 221 -21.35 8.76 -14.54
C LEU A 221 -21.76 7.65 -13.56
N ALA A 222 -20.93 7.38 -12.55
CA ALA A 222 -21.09 6.29 -11.59
C ALA A 222 -21.03 4.88 -12.20
N HIS A 223 -20.44 4.74 -13.38
CA HIS A 223 -20.28 3.43 -14.03
C HIS A 223 -19.03 2.72 -13.47
N ASP A 224 -19.24 1.61 -12.80
CA ASP A 224 -18.18 0.70 -12.32
C ASP A 224 -18.71 -0.72 -12.24
N GLU A 225 -18.49 -1.49 -13.29
CA GLU A 225 -18.96 -2.88 -13.43
C GLU A 225 -17.87 -3.90 -13.05
N ARG A 226 -16.76 -3.45 -12.45
CA ARG A 226 -15.66 -4.35 -12.07
C ARG A 226 -16.11 -5.31 -10.97
N PRO A 227 -16.04 -6.65 -11.20
CA PRO A 227 -16.39 -7.61 -10.17
C PRO A 227 -15.41 -7.59 -9.00
N VAL A 228 -15.82 -8.13 -7.87
CA VAL A 228 -14.92 -8.47 -6.76
C VAL A 228 -14.14 -9.73 -7.15
N VAL A 229 -12.82 -9.69 -7.07
CA VAL A 229 -11.93 -10.77 -7.49
C VAL A 229 -11.15 -11.26 -6.28
N ALA A 230 -11.39 -12.52 -5.87
CA ALA A 230 -10.80 -13.09 -4.65
C ALA A 230 -9.27 -13.22 -4.74
N GLU A 231 -8.78 -13.58 -5.91
CA GLU A 231 -7.34 -13.76 -6.14
C GLU A 231 -6.89 -12.87 -7.29
N ARG A 232 -5.95 -12.00 -7.00
CA ARG A 232 -5.26 -11.21 -8.02
C ARG A 232 -3.88 -11.81 -8.24
N GLU A 233 -3.61 -12.14 -9.48
CA GLU A 233 -2.25 -12.53 -9.86
C GLU A 233 -1.26 -11.41 -9.53
N THR A 234 -0.16 -11.77 -8.90
CA THR A 234 0.96 -10.86 -8.67
C THR A 234 1.58 -10.50 -10.02
N LYS A 235 1.58 -9.22 -10.37
CA LYS A 235 2.10 -8.75 -11.68
C LYS A 235 3.58 -8.47 -11.68
N SER A 236 4.14 -8.15 -10.50
CA SER A 236 5.56 -7.82 -10.34
C SER A 236 5.98 -7.96 -8.88
N VAL A 237 7.26 -8.26 -8.68
CA VAL A 237 7.94 -8.22 -7.39
C VAL A 237 9.02 -7.15 -7.48
N SER A 238 9.10 -6.24 -6.50
CA SER A 238 10.11 -5.18 -6.51
C SER A 238 10.60 -4.82 -5.11
N VAL A 239 11.80 -4.28 -5.05
CA VAL A 239 12.43 -3.74 -3.84
C VAL A 239 12.96 -2.36 -4.16
N GLU A 240 12.67 -1.38 -3.31
CA GLU A 240 13.12 0.00 -3.49
C GLU A 240 13.67 0.53 -2.16
N ASP A 241 14.79 1.27 -2.22
CA ASP A 241 15.34 1.97 -1.08
C ASP A 241 15.50 3.48 -1.37
N THR A 242 15.10 4.29 -0.40
CA THR A 242 15.36 5.74 -0.41
C THR A 242 16.51 6.03 0.55
N TYR A 243 17.58 6.61 0.04
CA TYR A 243 18.78 6.89 0.81
C TYR A 243 18.65 8.21 1.58
N ASP A 244 19.16 8.29 2.78
CA ASP A 244 19.11 9.49 3.62
C ASP A 244 19.88 10.67 3.01
N VAL A 245 20.97 10.37 2.29
CA VAL A 245 21.79 11.30 1.52
C VAL A 245 21.89 10.81 0.08
N ASP A 246 21.85 11.71 -0.91
CA ASP A 246 21.97 11.32 -2.31
C ASP A 246 23.32 10.67 -2.58
N ILE A 247 23.30 9.56 -3.33
CA ILE A 247 24.51 8.83 -3.70
C ILE A 247 25.04 9.42 -5.01
N HIS A 248 26.27 9.93 -5.00
CA HIS A 248 26.96 10.46 -6.17
C HIS A 248 28.01 9.49 -6.74
N ASP A 249 28.54 8.62 -5.88
CA ASP A 249 29.53 7.62 -6.28
C ASP A 249 28.88 6.50 -7.09
N ARG A 250 29.30 6.35 -8.34
CA ARG A 250 28.78 5.32 -9.26
C ARG A 250 29.10 3.89 -8.79
N ILE A 251 30.24 3.67 -8.14
CA ILE A 251 30.60 2.36 -7.61
C ILE A 251 29.61 1.98 -6.51
N ARG A 252 29.35 2.90 -5.59
CA ARG A 252 28.34 2.71 -4.54
C ARG A 252 26.95 2.50 -5.09
N VAL A 253 26.52 3.27 -6.11
CA VAL A 253 25.24 3.04 -6.80
C VAL A 253 25.17 1.63 -7.37
N GLY A 254 26.25 1.12 -7.98
CA GLY A 254 26.34 -0.24 -8.51
C GLY A 254 26.17 -1.29 -7.42
N LEU A 255 26.85 -1.14 -6.28
CA LEU A 255 26.73 -2.05 -5.13
C LEU A 255 25.29 -2.07 -4.55
N GLU A 256 24.66 -0.91 -4.44
CA GLU A 256 23.28 -0.83 -3.97
C GLU A 256 22.29 -1.50 -4.94
N VAL A 257 22.50 -1.36 -6.25
CA VAL A 257 21.68 -2.06 -7.26
C VAL A 257 21.83 -3.57 -7.14
N GLN A 258 23.05 -4.10 -6.90
CA GLN A 258 23.27 -5.52 -6.67
C GLN A 258 22.54 -6.03 -5.42
N ARG A 259 22.66 -5.32 -4.30
CA ARG A 259 21.93 -5.64 -3.06
C ARG A 259 20.41 -5.64 -3.25
N LEU A 260 19.89 -4.68 -4.01
CA LEU A 260 18.46 -4.63 -4.33
C LEU A 260 18.04 -5.79 -5.23
N ALA A 261 18.88 -6.18 -6.20
CA ALA A 261 18.63 -7.34 -7.05
C ALA A 261 18.55 -8.63 -6.22
N ASP A 262 19.49 -8.85 -5.30
CA ASP A 262 19.50 -10.01 -4.41
C ASP A 262 18.27 -10.05 -3.49
N ARG A 263 17.89 -8.91 -2.92
CA ARG A 263 16.66 -8.80 -2.11
C ARG A 263 15.40 -9.04 -2.94
N CYS A 264 15.39 -8.59 -4.19
CA CYS A 264 14.28 -8.82 -5.11
C CYS A 264 14.13 -10.32 -5.44
N VAL A 265 15.25 -10.99 -5.74
CA VAL A 265 15.27 -12.44 -6.02
C VAL A 265 14.85 -13.25 -4.80
N ARG A 266 15.37 -12.96 -3.60
CA ARG A 266 14.90 -13.63 -2.37
C ARG A 266 13.39 -13.50 -2.19
N ARG A 267 12.82 -12.31 -2.44
CA ARG A 267 11.37 -12.07 -2.36
C ARG A 267 10.61 -12.81 -3.46
N LEU A 268 11.19 -12.93 -4.65
CA LEU A 268 10.63 -13.66 -5.78
C LEU A 268 10.56 -15.17 -5.47
N ARG A 269 11.67 -15.76 -4.98
CA ARG A 269 11.76 -17.16 -4.55
C ARG A 269 10.81 -17.49 -3.39
N ALA A 270 10.74 -16.61 -2.38
CA ALA A 270 9.81 -16.76 -1.26
C ALA A 270 8.33 -16.79 -1.69
N ALA A 271 8.01 -16.20 -2.84
CA ALA A 271 6.68 -16.26 -3.44
C ALA A 271 6.49 -17.45 -4.41
N GLY A 272 7.50 -18.30 -4.61
CA GLY A 272 7.47 -19.41 -5.58
C GLY A 272 7.40 -18.94 -7.03
N LEU A 273 7.91 -17.74 -7.34
CA LEU A 273 7.76 -17.08 -8.63
C LEU A 273 9.11 -16.93 -9.34
N SER A 274 9.05 -16.93 -10.65
CA SER A 274 10.11 -16.48 -11.55
C SER A 274 9.61 -15.35 -12.44
N GLY A 275 10.49 -14.64 -13.17
CA GLY A 275 10.03 -13.61 -14.07
C GLY A 275 11.06 -13.22 -15.12
N ARG A 276 10.61 -12.63 -16.22
CA ARG A 276 11.46 -12.39 -17.39
C ARG A 276 11.78 -10.92 -17.67
N THR A 277 11.09 -9.96 -17.07
CA THR A 277 11.35 -8.55 -17.34
C THR A 277 11.94 -7.91 -16.10
N ILE A 278 13.23 -7.57 -16.18
CA ILE A 278 13.96 -6.88 -15.11
C ILE A 278 13.76 -5.38 -15.28
N VAL A 279 13.46 -4.69 -14.20
CA VAL A 279 13.16 -3.25 -14.18
C VAL A 279 14.08 -2.56 -13.19
N LEU A 280 14.80 -1.54 -13.65
CA LEU A 280 15.57 -0.64 -12.81
C LEU A 280 14.83 0.71 -12.72
N LYS A 281 14.61 1.17 -11.50
CA LYS A 281 14.04 2.48 -11.19
C LYS A 281 15.08 3.34 -10.50
N VAL A 282 15.32 4.54 -11.03
CA VAL A 282 16.23 5.51 -10.44
C VAL A 282 15.48 6.82 -10.23
N ARG A 283 15.44 7.33 -9.01
CA ARG A 283 14.93 8.67 -8.72
C ARG A 283 16.07 9.57 -8.35
N ARG A 284 16.18 10.69 -9.01
CA ARG A 284 17.21 11.71 -8.77
C ARG A 284 16.83 12.69 -7.65
N TYR A 285 17.75 13.56 -7.28
CA TYR A 285 17.57 14.59 -6.25
C TYR A 285 16.39 15.54 -6.54
N ASP A 286 16.14 15.85 -7.82
CA ASP A 286 15.05 16.71 -8.31
C ASP A 286 13.69 16.00 -8.39
N PHE A 287 13.61 14.77 -7.86
CA PHE A 287 12.46 13.86 -7.92
C PHE A 287 12.11 13.34 -9.31
N SER A 288 12.86 13.68 -10.35
CA SER A 288 12.71 13.02 -11.65
C SER A 288 12.96 11.52 -11.50
N THR A 289 12.11 10.72 -12.13
CA THR A 289 12.19 9.24 -12.05
C THR A 289 12.46 8.69 -13.42
N LEU A 290 13.50 7.89 -13.51
CA LEU A 290 13.86 7.12 -14.70
C LEU A 290 13.52 5.65 -14.43
N THR A 291 12.88 5.01 -15.39
CA THR A 291 12.63 3.56 -15.37
C THR A 291 13.23 2.99 -16.65
N ARG A 292 13.98 1.90 -16.51
CA ARG A 292 14.54 1.13 -17.60
C ARG A 292 14.16 -0.32 -17.40
N SER A 293 13.94 -1.05 -18.48
CA SER A 293 13.61 -2.47 -18.42
C SER A 293 14.30 -3.26 -19.52
N GLU A 294 14.60 -4.50 -19.20
CA GLU A 294 15.14 -5.49 -20.11
C GLU A 294 14.30 -6.75 -20.01
N THR A 295 13.83 -7.28 -21.13
CA THR A 295 13.06 -8.54 -21.14
C THR A 295 13.96 -9.66 -21.61
N LEU A 296 14.18 -10.62 -20.75
CA LEU A 296 14.97 -11.84 -21.00
C LEU A 296 14.22 -12.81 -21.91
N ARG A 297 14.92 -13.79 -22.45
CA ARG A 297 14.32 -14.83 -23.32
C ARG A 297 13.34 -15.74 -22.57
N GLY A 298 13.64 -16.05 -21.30
CA GLY A 298 12.82 -16.87 -20.41
C GLY A 298 12.68 -16.26 -19.01
N PRO A 299 11.72 -16.74 -18.21
CA PRO A 299 11.64 -16.40 -16.79
C PRO A 299 12.85 -16.92 -16.03
N THR A 300 13.31 -16.19 -15.02
CA THR A 300 14.43 -16.58 -14.15
C THR A 300 14.18 -16.12 -12.72
N ASP A 301 14.76 -16.84 -11.77
CA ASP A 301 14.94 -16.48 -10.37
C ASP A 301 16.42 -16.57 -9.96
N ASP A 302 17.32 -16.62 -10.97
CA ASP A 302 18.76 -16.63 -10.75
C ASP A 302 19.27 -15.23 -10.37
N PRO A 303 19.91 -15.08 -9.19
CA PRO A 303 20.41 -13.79 -8.73
C PRO A 303 21.54 -13.23 -9.61
N GLY A 304 22.37 -14.08 -10.23
CA GLY A 304 23.43 -13.69 -11.15
C GLY A 304 22.85 -13.00 -12.37
N VAL A 305 21.87 -13.64 -13.02
CA VAL A 305 21.19 -13.13 -14.21
C VAL A 305 20.46 -11.79 -13.90
N VAL A 306 19.78 -11.71 -12.76
CA VAL A 306 19.06 -10.48 -12.37
C VAL A 306 20.04 -9.36 -12.05
N ARG A 307 21.16 -9.64 -11.34
CA ARG A 307 22.22 -8.65 -11.07
C ARG A 307 22.86 -8.12 -12.34
N GLU A 308 23.20 -8.99 -13.29
CA GLU A 308 23.79 -8.56 -14.56
C GLU A 308 22.84 -7.72 -15.39
N ALA A 309 21.58 -8.12 -15.51
CA ALA A 309 20.57 -7.32 -16.22
C ALA A 309 20.37 -5.94 -15.56
N ALA A 310 20.28 -5.89 -14.23
CA ALA A 310 20.17 -4.63 -13.50
C ALA A 310 21.40 -3.73 -13.67
N ALA A 311 22.61 -4.32 -13.73
CA ALA A 311 23.85 -3.60 -14.00
C ALA A 311 23.88 -3.01 -15.42
N ARG A 312 23.51 -3.79 -16.45
CA ARG A 312 23.38 -3.29 -17.84
C ARG A 312 22.37 -2.14 -17.94
N LEU A 313 21.24 -2.25 -17.24
CA LEU A 313 20.24 -1.17 -17.18
C LEU A 313 20.81 0.08 -16.51
N LEU A 314 21.60 -0.06 -15.45
CA LEU A 314 22.27 1.05 -14.76
C LEU A 314 23.26 1.75 -15.66
N ASP A 315 23.98 1.04 -16.54
CA ASP A 315 24.94 1.62 -17.48
C ASP A 315 24.29 2.59 -18.46
N SER A 316 23.01 2.41 -18.76
CA SER A 316 22.22 3.31 -19.59
C SER A 316 21.70 4.57 -18.88
N VAL A 317 21.95 4.69 -17.56
CA VAL A 317 21.41 5.78 -16.74
C VAL A 317 22.54 6.70 -16.25
N ASP A 318 22.38 7.99 -16.48
CA ASP A 318 23.23 9.00 -15.88
C ASP A 318 22.88 9.21 -14.41
N THR A 319 23.83 8.93 -13.52
CA THR A 319 23.71 9.03 -12.05
C THR A 319 24.52 10.20 -11.47
N THR A 320 25.16 11.03 -12.30
CA THR A 320 26.07 12.10 -11.86
C THR A 320 25.37 13.18 -11.03
N GLY A 321 24.09 13.44 -11.31
CA GLY A 321 23.28 14.42 -10.57
C GLY A 321 22.87 13.99 -9.15
N GLY A 322 23.31 12.80 -8.69
CA GLY A 322 22.93 12.25 -7.39
C GLY A 322 21.64 11.39 -7.44
N VAL A 323 21.71 10.26 -6.76
CA VAL A 323 20.64 9.26 -6.70
C VAL A 323 19.99 9.28 -5.33
N ARG A 324 18.71 9.61 -5.31
CA ARG A 324 17.86 9.64 -4.11
C ARG A 324 17.24 8.30 -3.76
N LEU A 325 16.82 7.54 -4.78
CA LEU A 325 16.16 6.24 -4.64
C LEU A 325 16.61 5.31 -5.75
N LEU A 326 16.84 4.07 -5.40
CA LEU A 326 17.03 2.96 -6.33
C LEU A 326 15.96 1.91 -6.11
N GLY A 327 15.57 1.23 -7.17
CA GLY A 327 14.65 0.10 -7.12
C GLY A 327 14.98 -0.92 -8.20
N VAL A 328 14.89 -2.20 -7.83
CA VAL A 328 14.95 -3.34 -8.75
C VAL A 328 13.64 -4.09 -8.67
N GLY A 329 13.07 -4.42 -9.81
CA GLY A 329 11.84 -5.18 -9.91
C GLY A 329 11.88 -6.23 -11.00
N VAL A 330 11.05 -7.24 -10.85
CA VAL A 330 10.85 -8.32 -11.81
C VAL A 330 9.37 -8.39 -12.16
N SER A 331 9.05 -8.44 -13.43
CA SER A 331 7.69 -8.59 -13.97
C SER A 331 7.65 -9.60 -15.10
N GLY A 332 6.44 -9.84 -15.66
CA GLY A 332 6.24 -10.96 -16.57
C GLY A 332 6.49 -12.26 -15.82
N LEU A 333 5.79 -12.37 -14.67
CA LEU A 333 5.95 -13.47 -13.72
C LEU A 333 5.38 -14.76 -14.28
N ALA A 334 5.93 -15.89 -13.80
CA ALA A 334 5.50 -17.25 -14.07
C ALA A 334 5.67 -18.07 -12.78
N ASP A 335 4.76 -19.03 -12.57
CA ASP A 335 4.74 -19.92 -11.40
C ASP A 335 5.83 -21.01 -11.43
N TYR A 336 6.58 -21.10 -12.52
CA TYR A 336 7.59 -22.13 -12.72
C TYR A 336 8.83 -21.58 -13.39
N THR A 337 9.98 -21.83 -12.81
CA THR A 337 11.27 -21.84 -13.52
C THR A 337 11.37 -23.16 -14.25
N GLN A 338 11.35 -23.13 -15.58
CA GLN A 338 11.94 -24.23 -16.31
C GLN A 338 13.43 -24.20 -15.94
N GLU A 339 13.85 -25.15 -15.11
CA GLU A 339 15.27 -25.29 -14.76
C GLU A 339 16.06 -25.27 -16.05
N ASP A 340 16.92 -24.28 -16.19
CA ASP A 340 17.82 -24.22 -17.32
C ASP A 340 18.82 -25.38 -17.13
N LEU A 341 18.61 -26.48 -17.87
CA LEU A 341 19.46 -27.69 -17.84
C LEU A 341 20.94 -27.32 -18.06
N PHE A 342 21.24 -26.12 -18.52
CA PHE A 342 22.60 -25.62 -18.69
C PHE A 342 23.16 -24.92 -17.44
N ALA A 343 22.30 -24.40 -16.54
CA ALA A 343 22.74 -23.81 -15.27
C ALA A 343 23.16 -24.90 -14.26
N GLN A 344 22.55 -26.09 -14.32
CA GLN A 344 22.96 -27.24 -13.51
C GLN A 344 24.36 -27.81 -13.90
N ALA A 345 24.83 -27.56 -15.12
CA ALA A 345 26.16 -27.97 -15.56
C ALA A 345 27.27 -27.04 -15.03
N ALA A 346 26.97 -25.90 -14.49
CA ALA A 346 27.93 -24.91 -13.96
C ALA A 346 28.06 -24.98 -12.43
N GLY A 347 27.70 -26.08 -11.80
CA GLY A 347 27.95 -26.50 -10.42
C GLY A 347 28.42 -25.40 -9.44
N GLU A 348 27.53 -24.62 -8.86
CA GLU A 348 27.80 -23.98 -7.59
C GLU A 348 27.04 -24.70 -6.46
N PRO A 349 27.68 -24.89 -5.29
CA PRO A 349 27.10 -25.69 -4.22
C PRO A 349 25.84 -25.08 -3.66
N ASP A 350 24.86 -25.93 -3.48
CA ASP A 350 23.58 -25.76 -2.83
C ASP A 350 23.74 -25.09 -1.45
N LEU A 351 23.37 -23.84 -1.35
CA LEU A 351 23.21 -23.13 -0.08
C LEU A 351 21.75 -23.27 0.39
N LEU A 352 21.32 -24.53 0.54
CA LEU A 352 20.17 -24.87 1.36
C LEU A 352 20.69 -24.98 2.80
N ASP A 353 20.47 -23.97 3.55
CA ASP A 353 20.30 -23.89 5.01
C ASP A 353 20.83 -22.56 5.54
N GLU A 354 20.06 -21.51 5.41
CA GLU A 354 20.23 -20.32 6.25
C GLU A 354 18.91 -19.54 6.36
N GLU A 355 17.94 -20.13 7.03
CA GLU A 355 16.79 -19.38 7.56
C GLU A 355 17.16 -18.52 8.78
N HIS A 356 18.45 -18.42 9.13
CA HIS A 356 18.96 -17.55 10.21
C HIS A 356 20.38 -17.06 9.91
N ALA A 357 20.58 -16.33 8.81
CA ALA A 357 21.83 -15.59 8.64
C ALA A 357 21.54 -14.16 8.22
N GLU A 358 21.13 -13.35 9.18
CA GLU A 358 21.53 -11.97 9.20
C GLU A 358 23.04 -11.94 9.51
N GLU A 359 23.81 -11.47 8.50
CA GLU A 359 25.19 -10.98 8.66
C GLU A 359 26.26 -11.98 9.12
N GLU A 360 26.83 -12.78 8.20
CA GLU A 360 28.25 -13.10 8.30
C GLU A 360 29.03 -12.31 7.24
N GLN A 361 29.49 -11.15 7.67
CA GLN A 361 30.63 -10.47 7.09
C GLN A 361 31.89 -11.15 7.64
N GLY A 362 32.90 -11.32 6.75
CA GLY A 362 34.16 -11.93 7.06
C GLY A 362 34.77 -11.48 8.38
N GLU A 363 35.46 -12.38 9.06
CA GLU A 363 36.18 -12.19 10.31
C GLU A 363 37.26 -11.10 10.22
N GLU A 364 36.85 -9.85 10.39
CA GLU A 364 37.60 -8.92 11.22
C GLU A 364 37.03 -9.05 12.65
N PRO A 365 37.85 -8.92 13.73
CA PRO A 365 37.36 -9.09 15.09
C PRO A 365 36.19 -8.14 15.33
N ALA A 366 35.01 -8.73 15.49
CA ALA A 366 33.73 -8.05 15.57
C ALA A 366 33.79 -6.95 16.62
N ALA A 367 33.74 -5.69 16.17
CA ALA A 367 33.20 -4.63 17.01
C ALA A 367 31.80 -5.09 17.45
N PRO A 368 31.42 -4.92 18.72
CA PRO A 368 30.14 -5.39 19.24
C PRO A 368 29.01 -4.86 18.33
N VAL A 369 28.25 -5.76 17.72
CA VAL A 369 27.10 -5.43 16.90
C VAL A 369 26.17 -4.60 17.77
N GLU A 370 26.10 -3.31 17.51
CA GLU A 370 25.25 -2.39 18.26
C GLU A 370 23.80 -2.81 18.01
N ARG A 371 23.18 -3.52 18.95
CA ARG A 371 21.76 -3.90 18.87
C ARG A 371 20.92 -2.65 18.62
N ARG A 372 20.21 -2.62 17.51
CA ARG A 372 19.29 -1.52 17.18
C ARG A 372 17.96 -1.74 17.87
N TRP A 373 17.50 -0.74 18.60
CA TRP A 373 16.24 -0.71 19.32
C TRP A 373 15.28 0.30 18.68
N PRO A 374 14.49 -0.09 17.66
CA PRO A 374 13.60 0.85 16.98
C PRO A 374 12.43 1.29 17.88
N ALA A 375 12.06 2.57 17.82
CA ALA A 375 10.95 3.11 18.60
C ALA A 375 9.63 2.43 18.23
N GLY A 376 8.90 1.94 19.22
CA GLY A 376 7.63 1.22 19.08
C GLY A 376 7.76 -0.30 19.10
N HIS A 377 8.98 -0.86 18.94
CA HIS A 377 9.19 -2.31 18.95
C HIS A 377 9.07 -2.90 20.35
N ASP A 378 8.57 -4.13 20.40
CA ASP A 378 8.39 -4.87 21.65
C ASP A 378 9.71 -5.43 22.15
N VAL A 379 9.84 -5.45 23.46
CA VAL A 379 11.00 -5.99 24.16
C VAL A 379 10.55 -6.72 25.43
N ARG A 380 11.40 -7.59 25.90
CA ARG A 380 11.26 -8.27 27.20
C ARG A 380 12.54 -8.08 28.02
N HIS A 381 12.38 -7.81 29.30
CA HIS A 381 13.48 -7.74 30.25
C HIS A 381 13.25 -8.75 31.35
N ALA A 382 14.28 -9.49 31.75
CA ALA A 382 14.18 -10.56 32.73
C ALA A 382 13.55 -10.10 34.07
N GLY A 383 13.91 -8.91 34.56
CA GLY A 383 13.41 -8.36 35.81
C GLY A 383 12.14 -7.50 35.70
N PHE A 384 11.71 -7.08 34.49
CA PHE A 384 10.59 -6.14 34.33
C PHE A 384 9.47 -6.65 33.42
N GLY A 385 9.66 -7.79 32.73
CA GLY A 385 8.67 -8.36 31.83
C GLY A 385 8.59 -7.68 30.47
N HIS A 386 7.41 -7.70 29.87
CA HIS A 386 7.14 -7.11 28.55
C HIS A 386 7.08 -5.59 28.58
N GLY A 387 7.53 -4.97 27.51
CA GLY A 387 7.49 -3.53 27.30
C GLY A 387 7.78 -3.17 25.85
N TRP A 388 7.93 -1.89 25.58
CA TRP A 388 8.22 -1.39 24.24
C TRP A 388 9.23 -0.23 24.28
N VAL A 389 10.00 -0.10 23.22
CA VAL A 389 11.04 0.90 23.07
C VAL A 389 10.43 2.28 22.81
N GLN A 390 10.63 3.23 23.72
CA GLN A 390 10.25 4.64 23.50
C GLN A 390 11.24 5.37 22.61
N GLY A 391 12.51 5.00 22.71
CA GLY A 391 13.59 5.54 21.89
C GLY A 391 14.94 4.99 22.31
N SER A 392 15.91 5.09 21.41
CA SER A 392 17.30 4.68 21.65
C SER A 392 18.28 5.68 21.05
N GLY A 393 19.45 5.80 21.66
CA GLY A 393 20.54 6.66 21.22
C GLY A 393 21.63 6.78 22.27
N LEU A 394 22.84 7.17 21.87
CA LEU A 394 23.99 7.36 22.75
C LEU A 394 24.27 6.14 23.65
N GLY A 395 24.17 4.92 23.10
CA GLY A 395 24.40 3.67 23.85
C GLY A 395 23.34 3.36 24.91
N ARG A 396 22.17 4.01 24.84
CA ARG A 396 21.05 3.80 25.77
C ARG A 396 19.75 3.54 25.05
N VAL A 397 18.87 2.73 25.67
CA VAL A 397 17.51 2.45 25.23
C VAL A 397 16.55 2.72 26.38
N THR A 398 15.49 3.48 26.09
CA THR A 398 14.41 3.76 27.07
C THR A 398 13.21 2.90 26.72
N VAL A 399 12.80 2.09 27.69
CA VAL A 399 11.71 1.12 27.58
C VAL A 399 10.58 1.49 28.53
N ARG A 400 9.36 1.38 28.06
CA ARG A 400 8.15 1.42 28.89
C ARG A 400 7.61 0.00 29.03
N PHE A 401 7.48 -0.46 30.27
CA PHE A 401 6.98 -1.79 30.63
C PHE A 401 5.47 -1.73 30.86
N GLU A 402 4.74 -2.13 29.87
CA GLU A 402 3.28 -2.22 29.88
C GLU A 402 2.81 -3.27 28.86
N THR A 403 1.64 -3.84 29.11
CA THR A 403 0.97 -4.84 28.24
C THR A 403 -0.38 -4.31 27.77
N PRO A 404 -0.99 -4.85 26.72
CA PRO A 404 -2.31 -4.41 26.23
C PRO A 404 -3.42 -4.45 27.27
N GLU A 405 -3.30 -5.28 28.32
CA GLU A 405 -4.29 -5.46 29.39
C GLU A 405 -4.21 -4.40 30.49
N ASP A 406 -3.08 -3.67 30.56
CA ASP A 406 -2.89 -2.69 31.62
C ASP A 406 -3.89 -1.52 31.48
N VAL A 407 -4.41 -1.08 32.63
CA VAL A 407 -5.39 0.02 32.71
C VAL A 407 -4.73 1.40 32.56
N GLY A 408 -3.43 1.52 32.82
CA GLY A 408 -2.71 2.79 32.82
C GLY A 408 -1.29 2.66 32.28
N PRO A 409 -0.57 3.81 32.20
CA PRO A 409 0.79 3.81 31.67
C PRO A 409 1.74 3.05 32.60
N GLY A 410 2.49 2.13 32.02
CA GLY A 410 3.50 1.35 32.71
C GLY A 410 4.74 2.14 33.10
N ARG A 411 5.66 1.48 33.80
CA ARG A 411 6.91 2.09 34.30
C ARG A 411 7.92 2.30 33.17
N VAL A 412 8.67 3.41 33.22
CA VAL A 412 9.75 3.70 32.28
C VAL A 412 11.09 3.42 32.92
N ARG A 413 11.98 2.78 32.18
CA ARG A 413 13.38 2.52 32.55
C ARG A 413 14.30 2.75 31.37
N THR A 414 15.54 3.12 31.66
CA THR A 414 16.58 3.30 30.64
C THR A 414 17.71 2.33 30.93
N PHE A 415 18.08 1.55 29.93
CA PHE A 415 19.12 0.52 29.96
C PHE A 415 20.27 0.93 29.03
N ARG A 416 21.35 0.18 29.08
CA ARG A 416 22.37 0.20 28.04
C ARG A 416 21.84 -0.56 26.81
N THR A 417 22.30 -0.23 25.61
CA THR A 417 21.91 -0.95 24.37
C THR A 417 22.41 -2.38 24.32
N ASP A 418 23.47 -2.68 25.10
CA ASP A 418 24.10 -4.00 25.25
C ASP A 418 23.65 -4.74 26.54
N ASP A 419 22.56 -4.32 27.17
CA ASP A 419 22.05 -4.97 28.38
C ASP A 419 21.67 -6.43 28.07
N PRO A 420 22.29 -7.43 28.77
CA PRO A 420 22.06 -8.84 28.48
C PRO A 420 20.69 -9.34 28.91
N GLU A 421 19.99 -8.63 29.79
CA GLU A 421 18.64 -8.98 30.25
C GLU A 421 17.55 -8.38 29.37
N LEU A 422 17.90 -7.52 28.39
CA LEU A 422 16.96 -6.91 27.45
C LEU A 422 17.03 -7.62 26.10
N GLU A 423 15.90 -8.16 25.68
CA GLU A 423 15.76 -8.92 24.43
C GLU A 423 14.62 -8.37 23.58
N PRO A 424 14.69 -8.46 22.23
CA PRO A 424 13.54 -8.28 21.37
C PRO A 424 12.42 -9.27 21.75
N ALA A 425 11.17 -8.85 21.62
CA ALA A 425 10.03 -9.69 21.92
C ALA A 425 8.98 -9.63 20.80
N GLU A 426 8.22 -10.70 20.66
CA GLU A 426 7.05 -10.72 19.81
C GLU A 426 5.92 -9.87 20.41
N PRO A 427 5.11 -9.20 19.56
CA PRO A 427 3.97 -8.44 20.02
C PRO A 427 2.94 -9.30 20.76
N LEU A 428 2.43 -8.80 21.86
CA LEU A 428 1.33 -9.45 22.55
C LEU A 428 0.00 -9.28 21.79
N PRO A 429 -0.93 -10.28 21.86
CA PRO A 429 -2.25 -10.16 21.26
C PRO A 429 -3.03 -9.00 21.90
N LEU A 430 -3.83 -8.28 21.08
CA LEU A 430 -4.62 -7.12 21.56
C LEU A 430 -5.82 -7.54 22.42
N VAL A 431 -6.35 -8.72 22.17
CA VAL A 431 -7.47 -9.31 22.91
C VAL A 431 -7.03 -10.68 23.40
N THR A 432 -7.00 -10.86 24.72
CA THR A 432 -6.80 -12.18 25.34
C THR A 432 -8.08 -12.98 25.20
N ARG A 433 -8.00 -14.11 24.51
CA ARG A 433 -9.07 -15.11 24.59
C ARG A 433 -8.98 -15.76 25.97
N GLU A 434 -9.96 -15.50 26.85
CA GLU A 434 -10.13 -16.32 28.04
C GLU A 434 -10.21 -17.79 27.61
N ALA A 435 -9.37 -18.63 28.21
CA ALA A 435 -9.34 -20.07 27.95
C ALA A 435 -10.69 -20.67 28.43
N GLY A 436 -11.67 -20.75 27.55
CA GLY A 436 -12.96 -21.33 27.88
C GLY A 436 -14.16 -20.97 27.00
N GLY A 437 -14.04 -20.02 26.11
CA GLY A 437 -15.16 -19.63 25.24
C GLY A 437 -14.80 -19.73 23.75
N LEU A 438 -15.01 -20.89 23.12
CA LEU A 438 -15.39 -20.94 21.72
C LEU A 438 -16.74 -20.22 21.63
N VAL A 439 -16.69 -18.89 21.41
CA VAL A 439 -17.83 -18.22 20.79
C VAL A 439 -17.81 -18.78 19.36
N GLY A 440 -18.69 -19.74 19.14
CA GLY A 440 -18.85 -20.40 17.86
C GLY A 440 -18.95 -19.34 16.79
N LEU A 441 -18.14 -19.48 15.73
CA LEU A 441 -18.41 -18.82 14.47
C LEU A 441 -19.90 -19.01 14.22
N PRO A 442 -20.70 -17.95 13.99
CA PRO A 442 -22.12 -18.14 13.71
C PRO A 442 -22.20 -19.05 12.50
N VAL A 443 -22.82 -20.19 12.74
CA VAL A 443 -23.30 -21.07 11.68
C VAL A 443 -24.09 -20.17 10.72
N PRO A 444 -23.83 -20.21 9.39
CA PRO A 444 -24.64 -19.45 8.44
C PRO A 444 -26.10 -19.76 8.73
N LEU A 445 -26.90 -18.73 8.92
CA LEU A 445 -28.36 -18.86 9.05
C LEU A 445 -28.82 -19.65 7.84
N ALA A 446 -29.22 -20.91 8.05
CA ALA A 446 -29.89 -21.71 7.06
C ALA A 446 -31.06 -20.86 6.54
N ALA A 447 -31.11 -20.69 5.23
CA ALA A 447 -32.25 -20.06 4.56
C ALA A 447 -33.55 -20.61 5.12
N PRO A 448 -34.57 -19.78 5.38
CA PRO A 448 -35.85 -20.27 5.84
C PRO A 448 -36.41 -21.25 4.79
N GLY A 449 -36.44 -22.52 5.14
CA GLY A 449 -36.98 -23.57 4.28
C GLY A 449 -38.43 -23.23 3.94
N PHE A 450 -38.73 -23.16 2.67
CA PHE A 450 -40.10 -23.22 2.18
C PHE A 450 -40.73 -24.51 2.69
N GLY A 451 -41.69 -24.37 3.59
CA GLY A 451 -42.49 -25.48 4.13
C GLY A 451 -43.26 -26.14 3.00
N VAL A 452 -42.94 -27.40 2.77
CA VAL A 452 -43.78 -28.32 2.02
C VAL A 452 -44.81 -28.88 3.04
N PRO A 453 -46.11 -28.84 2.75
CA PRO A 453 -47.14 -29.41 3.66
C PRO A 453 -47.00 -30.93 3.75
N PRO A 454 -47.39 -31.55 4.89
CA PRO A 454 -47.23 -32.98 5.12
C PRO A 454 -48.22 -33.76 4.28
N GLY A 455 -47.71 -34.59 3.38
CA GLY A 455 -48.47 -35.63 2.66
C GLY A 455 -48.17 -36.98 3.28
N GLU A 456 -49.19 -37.77 3.47
CA GLU A 456 -49.29 -39.06 4.16
C GLU A 456 -48.37 -40.15 3.59
N PRO A 457 -48.08 -41.22 4.38
CA PRO A 457 -47.15 -42.27 4.00
C PRO A 457 -47.82 -43.33 3.13
N SER A 458 -47.19 -43.68 2.00
CA SER A 458 -47.57 -44.85 1.25
C SER A 458 -46.40 -45.72 0.85
N ALA A 459 -46.40 -46.90 1.43
CA ALA A 459 -45.99 -48.22 0.97
C ALA A 459 -44.69 -48.45 0.22
N LEU A 460 -43.92 -49.32 0.83
CA LEU A 460 -42.88 -50.22 0.33
C LEU A 460 -43.18 -50.82 -1.08
N VAL A 461 -42.21 -50.73 -1.98
CA VAL A 461 -42.03 -51.70 -3.07
C VAL A 461 -40.52 -51.95 -3.26
N GLU A 462 -40.18 -53.23 -3.13
CA GLU A 462 -38.87 -53.83 -3.32
C GLU A 462 -38.39 -53.85 -4.78
N PRO A 463 -37.09 -54.15 -5.01
CA PRO A 463 -36.44 -54.01 -6.33
C PRO A 463 -36.41 -55.33 -7.09
N SER A 464 -36.38 -55.27 -8.41
CA SER A 464 -35.81 -56.34 -9.26
C SER A 464 -35.52 -55.89 -10.68
N PRO A 465 -34.76 -56.69 -11.47
CA PRO A 465 -33.44 -56.36 -11.97
C PRO A 465 -33.38 -56.35 -13.51
N GLY A 466 -32.26 -55.95 -14.07
CA GLY A 466 -32.01 -56.26 -15.47
C GLY A 466 -31.06 -55.31 -16.21
N VAL A 467 -29.85 -55.73 -16.31
CA VAL A 467 -28.79 -55.36 -17.24
C VAL A 467 -29.21 -55.79 -18.68
N PRO A 468 -28.75 -55.20 -19.77
CA PRO A 468 -27.37 -55.41 -20.19
C PRO A 468 -26.60 -54.23 -20.83
N GLU A 469 -25.29 -54.39 -20.68
CA GLU A 469 -24.24 -53.72 -21.42
C GLU A 469 -24.36 -53.93 -22.95
N THR A 470 -24.01 -52.93 -23.74
CA THR A 470 -23.38 -53.11 -25.03
C THR A 470 -22.33 -52.04 -25.27
N GLY A 471 -21.18 -52.51 -25.59
CA GLY A 471 -19.90 -51.85 -25.78
C GLY A 471 -19.73 -51.12 -27.13
N PRO A 472 -18.47 -50.75 -27.44
CA PRO A 472 -18.16 -49.66 -28.37
C PRO A 472 -17.89 -50.14 -29.79
N LEU A 473 -18.04 -49.27 -30.80
CA LEU A 473 -17.39 -49.33 -32.13
C LEU A 473 -17.63 -48.04 -32.93
N PRO A 474 -16.90 -47.80 -34.05
CA PRO A 474 -15.51 -47.35 -34.14
C PRO A 474 -15.37 -46.02 -34.96
N LEU A 475 -14.13 -45.57 -35.02
CA LEU A 475 -13.55 -44.58 -35.94
C LEU A 475 -13.99 -44.77 -37.40
N ASP A 476 -14.32 -43.68 -38.10
CA ASP A 476 -13.91 -43.57 -39.49
C ASP A 476 -13.54 -42.12 -39.87
N ALA A 477 -12.48 -42.04 -40.64
CA ALA A 477 -11.84 -40.85 -41.14
C ALA A 477 -12.42 -40.44 -42.50
N SER A 478 -12.60 -39.16 -42.76
CA SER A 478 -12.34 -38.61 -44.10
C SER A 478 -12.34 -37.06 -44.08
N ARG A 479 -11.22 -36.58 -44.42
CA ARG A 479 -10.80 -35.38 -45.15
C ARG A 479 -11.92 -34.54 -45.81
N SER A 480 -11.83 -33.23 -45.64
CA SER A 480 -11.70 -32.33 -46.79
C SER A 480 -11.32 -30.91 -46.35
N ASP A 481 -10.29 -30.45 -47.03
CA ASP A 481 -9.76 -29.09 -47.14
C ASP A 481 -10.85 -28.05 -47.38
N LEU A 482 -10.73 -26.91 -46.69
CA LEU A 482 -11.12 -25.61 -47.25
C LEU A 482 -10.41 -24.49 -46.46
N THR A 483 -9.39 -23.92 -47.07
CA THR A 483 -8.79 -22.61 -46.79
C THR A 483 -9.80 -21.52 -47.13
N PRO A 484 -9.91 -20.45 -46.33
CA PRO A 484 -10.45 -19.19 -46.82
C PRO A 484 -9.32 -18.18 -47.11
N THR A 485 -9.33 -17.78 -48.35
CA THR A 485 -8.63 -16.67 -48.96
C THR A 485 -9.00 -15.34 -48.29
N ALA A 486 -8.01 -14.49 -48.08
CA ALA A 486 -8.12 -13.07 -47.73
C ALA A 486 -8.60 -12.25 -48.95
N PRO A 487 -9.38 -11.18 -48.74
CA PRO A 487 -9.62 -10.19 -49.79
C PRO A 487 -8.49 -9.13 -49.79
N THR A 488 -7.89 -8.98 -50.93
CA THR A 488 -7.02 -7.89 -51.36
C THR A 488 -7.84 -6.65 -51.66
N ASP A 489 -7.44 -5.54 -51.07
CA ASP A 489 -7.92 -4.19 -51.39
C ASP A 489 -6.86 -3.50 -52.27
N PRO A 490 -7.21 -3.00 -53.47
CA PRO A 490 -6.29 -2.24 -54.30
C PRO A 490 -6.56 -0.74 -54.11
N ASP A 491 -5.56 0.04 -53.77
CA ASP A 491 -5.34 1.43 -54.11
C ASP A 491 -4.59 2.20 -53.02
N VAL A 492 -3.24 2.17 -53.09
CA VAL A 492 -2.38 3.23 -52.53
C VAL A 492 -1.16 3.36 -53.45
N PRO A 493 -0.91 4.54 -54.07
CA PRO A 493 0.27 4.77 -54.90
C PRO A 493 1.50 5.08 -54.01
N PRO A 494 2.74 4.84 -54.50
CA PRO A 494 3.95 5.00 -53.73
C PRO A 494 4.38 6.47 -53.67
N ALA A 495 4.74 6.94 -52.49
CA ALA A 495 5.31 8.24 -52.25
C ALA A 495 6.83 8.22 -52.49
N ALA A 496 7.25 9.13 -53.32
CA ALA A 496 8.61 9.38 -53.76
C ALA A 496 9.47 9.99 -52.64
N SER A 497 10.73 9.55 -52.61
CA SER A 497 11.87 10.14 -51.93
C SER A 497 12.20 11.53 -52.46
N THR A 498 12.27 12.54 -51.60
CA THR A 498 13.14 13.73 -51.82
C THR A 498 13.50 14.36 -50.48
N SER A 499 14.78 14.30 -50.16
CA SER A 499 15.42 15.27 -49.27
C SER A 499 15.50 16.63 -49.94
N PRO A 500 15.47 17.71 -49.16
CA PRO A 500 16.47 18.75 -49.36
C PRO A 500 17.13 19.25 -48.07
N GLU A 501 18.44 19.33 -48.14
CA GLU A 501 19.26 20.29 -47.39
C GLU A 501 18.70 21.71 -47.56
N THR A 502 18.66 22.50 -46.47
CA THR A 502 19.08 23.92 -46.53
C THR A 502 19.17 24.55 -45.14
N ARG A 503 20.36 24.99 -44.84
CA ARG A 503 20.81 26.29 -44.29
C ARG A 503 20.22 26.79 -42.96
N ARG A 504 21.10 26.83 -41.97
CA ARG A 504 21.09 27.77 -40.82
C ARG A 504 21.25 29.21 -41.34
N PRO A 505 20.60 30.19 -40.71
CA PRO A 505 21.12 31.56 -40.67
C PRO A 505 21.91 31.79 -39.37
N GLY A 506 23.07 32.37 -39.52
CA GLY A 506 23.97 32.79 -38.48
C GLY A 506 23.38 33.95 -37.67
N TYR A 507 23.76 33.98 -36.42
CA TYR A 507 23.59 35.16 -35.55
C TYR A 507 24.95 35.81 -35.37
N ASP A 508 25.03 37.07 -35.80
CA ASP A 508 26.18 37.96 -35.72
C ASP A 508 26.13 38.74 -34.40
N PRO A 509 27.21 38.85 -33.62
CA PRO A 509 27.24 39.69 -32.42
C PRO A 509 27.81 41.08 -32.78
N GLY A 510 27.02 42.11 -32.64
CA GLY A 510 27.45 43.51 -32.67
C GLY A 510 27.60 44.09 -31.25
N PRO A 511 28.25 45.24 -31.06
CA PRO A 511 29.27 45.41 -30.03
C PRO A 511 28.73 46.04 -28.70
N SER A 512 29.57 45.80 -27.68
CA SER A 512 29.61 46.36 -26.34
C SER A 512 29.46 47.88 -26.28
N ASP A 513 28.62 48.38 -25.35
CA ASP A 513 28.83 49.68 -24.72
C ASP A 513 28.91 49.52 -23.21
N ASP A 514 30.09 49.88 -22.74
CA ASP A 514 30.57 49.98 -21.38
C ASP A 514 30.06 51.31 -20.79
N GLN A 515 29.29 51.25 -19.68
CA GLN A 515 29.20 52.37 -18.72
C GLN A 515 28.97 51.83 -17.31
N GLY A 516 30.04 51.93 -16.54
CA GLY A 516 30.05 51.68 -15.12
C GLY A 516 29.22 52.69 -14.33
N ILE A 517 28.64 52.18 -13.25
CA ILE A 517 28.32 52.99 -12.07
C ILE A 517 28.63 52.12 -10.85
N GLU A 518 29.58 52.60 -10.03
CA GLU A 518 30.01 52.11 -8.75
C GLU A 518 28.94 52.30 -7.63
N PRO A 519 29.11 51.66 -6.48
CA PRO A 519 28.05 51.43 -5.48
C PRO A 519 27.97 52.55 -4.42
N ASP A 520 26.76 52.89 -4.03
CA ASP A 520 26.54 53.74 -2.86
C ASP A 520 26.19 52.90 -1.63
N GLN A 521 27.00 53.05 -0.61
CA GLN A 521 26.83 52.61 0.77
C GLN A 521 25.74 53.43 1.42
N VAL A 522 24.75 52.78 2.04
CA VAL A 522 24.00 53.39 3.16
C VAL A 522 23.87 52.39 4.30
N SER A 523 24.51 52.79 5.34
CA SER A 523 24.57 52.30 6.71
C SER A 523 23.20 52.09 7.42
N SER A 524 23.19 51.02 8.22
CA SER A 524 22.79 50.87 9.62
C SER A 524 21.58 51.67 10.15
N GLU A 525 20.62 51.02 10.73
CA GLU A 525 20.42 50.84 12.19
C GLU A 525 19.06 50.16 12.49
N PRO A 526 18.94 49.46 13.65
CA PRO A 526 17.78 48.65 13.92
C PRO A 526 16.72 49.40 14.73
N ALA A 527 15.43 49.25 14.38
CA ALA A 527 14.33 49.80 15.13
C ALA A 527 13.84 48.83 16.20
N SER A 528 13.90 49.33 17.39
CA SER A 528 13.50 48.89 18.71
C SER A 528 12.05 48.42 18.85
N LEU A 529 11.89 47.37 19.66
CA LEU A 529 10.67 46.91 20.34
C LEU A 529 10.06 48.00 21.24
N PRO A 530 8.74 48.05 21.44
CA PRO A 530 8.17 48.62 22.64
C PRO A 530 7.83 47.57 23.69
N LYS A 531 8.29 47.86 24.89
CA LYS A 531 8.05 47.18 26.16
C LYS A 531 6.66 47.50 26.72
N SER A 532 6.13 46.49 27.42
CA SER A 532 5.38 46.57 28.67
C SER A 532 3.99 47.24 28.69
N TRP A 533 3.04 46.45 29.08
CA TRP A 533 1.99 46.92 30.00
C TRP A 533 1.85 45.92 31.14
N SER A 534 2.17 46.43 32.32
CA SER A 534 1.96 45.83 33.63
C SER A 534 0.80 46.56 34.32
N GLY A 535 0.03 45.79 35.06
CA GLY A 535 -0.56 46.36 36.26
C GLY A 535 -2.06 46.37 36.38
N ARG A 536 -2.48 45.56 37.30
CA ARG A 536 -3.22 45.77 38.55
C ARG A 536 -4.73 45.44 38.55
N ASP A 537 -4.96 44.46 39.40
CA ASP A 537 -5.77 44.48 40.64
C ASP A 537 -7.29 44.75 40.57
N GLY A 538 -7.96 43.87 41.27
CA GLY A 538 -9.21 44.12 42.02
C GLY A 538 -10.35 43.18 41.64
N GLY A 539 -10.68 42.14 42.33
CA GLY A 539 -11.29 42.08 43.64
C GLY A 539 -12.76 41.75 43.55
N GLY A 540 -13.21 40.71 44.24
CA GLY A 540 -14.61 40.57 44.70
C GLY A 540 -15.45 39.55 43.93
N ALA A 541 -15.62 38.32 44.37
CA ALA A 541 -16.47 37.81 45.47
C ALA A 541 -17.94 37.54 45.10
N THR A 542 -18.34 36.29 45.40
CA THR A 542 -19.69 35.79 45.74
C THR A 542 -20.69 35.65 44.59
N SER A 543 -21.49 34.63 44.45
CA SER A 543 -22.00 33.53 45.25
C SER A 543 -22.91 32.69 44.34
N ARG A 544 -23.03 31.43 44.69
CA ARG A 544 -24.05 30.47 44.21
C ARG A 544 -25.50 30.95 44.53
N PRO A 545 -26.55 30.32 43.98
CA PRO A 545 -26.78 28.88 44.05
C PRO A 545 -26.74 28.17 42.70
#